data_7f1ccb5ab16f6977f639f4ddd59f0641
#
_entry.id   7f1ccb5ab16f6977f639f4ddd59f0641
#
_cell.length_a   1.000
_cell.length_b   1.000
_cell.length_c   1.000
_cell.angle_alpha   90.00
_cell.angle_beta   90.00
_cell.angle_gamma   90.00
#
_symmetry.space_group_name_H-M   'P 1'
#
loop_
_entity.id
_entity.type
_entity.pdbx_description
1 polymer ?
#
loop_
_entity_poly.entity_id
_entity_poly.type
_entity_poly.pdbx_seq_one_letter_code
_entity_poly.pdbx_strand_id
1 'polypeptide(L)'
;MKAWEKNVRTVVPYVPGEQPNQIGMIKLNTNENPYPPAPGVQEAIKSLDDKKMRLYPDPTADLLVSELADFYHLDKDQIFVGVGSDDVLAMCFLTFFNSERPIFFPDITYSFYDVWADMLRIPYETCLLYTSPS
;
A
#
# COMPACT_ATOMS: atom_id res chain seq x y z
N MET A 1 -10.53 -23.03 24.54
CA MET A 1 -10.27 -22.43 23.21
C MET A 1 -11.12 -23.15 22.19
N LYS A 2 -11.93 -22.44 21.42
CA LYS A 2 -12.77 -23.04 20.38
C LYS A 2 -11.90 -23.48 19.20
N ALA A 3 -12.33 -24.49 18.43
CA ALA A 3 -11.51 -25.06 17.37
C ALA A 3 -11.04 -24.04 16.31
N TRP A 4 -11.88 -23.04 16.00
CA TRP A 4 -11.56 -21.98 15.03
C TRP A 4 -10.54 -20.95 15.55
N GLU A 5 -10.45 -20.76 16.88
CA GLU A 5 -9.53 -19.81 17.49
C GLU A 5 -8.06 -20.14 17.19
N LYS A 6 -7.75 -21.41 16.94
CA LYS A 6 -6.41 -21.87 16.55
C LYS A 6 -5.96 -21.32 15.19
N ASN A 7 -6.92 -20.95 14.36
CA ASN A 7 -6.64 -20.42 13.01
C ASN A 7 -6.58 -18.89 12.97
N VAL A 8 -6.93 -18.22 14.06
CA VAL A 8 -6.84 -16.76 14.14
C VAL A 8 -5.37 -16.36 14.17
N ARG A 9 -5.01 -15.43 13.28
CA ARG A 9 -3.66 -14.86 13.23
C ARG A 9 -3.45 -13.93 14.42
N THR A 10 -2.31 -14.07 15.06
CA THR A 10 -1.85 -13.14 16.09
C THR A 10 -0.64 -12.42 15.53
N VAL A 11 -0.85 -11.23 14.99
CA VAL A 11 0.21 -10.35 14.50
C VAL A 11 0.32 -9.14 15.42
N VAL A 12 1.52 -8.58 15.54
CA VAL A 12 1.69 -7.29 16.19
C VAL A 12 1.11 -6.23 15.24
N PRO A 13 0.08 -5.48 15.66
CA PRO A 13 -0.51 -4.50 14.77
C PRO A 13 0.45 -3.35 14.52
N TYR A 14 0.36 -2.77 13.33
CA TYR A 14 1.05 -1.54 13.00
C TYR A 14 0.69 -0.42 13.99
N VAL A 15 1.71 0.28 14.47
CA VAL A 15 1.53 1.45 15.33
C VAL A 15 1.73 2.69 14.46
N PRO A 16 0.66 3.48 14.21
CA PRO A 16 0.78 4.73 13.47
C PRO A 16 1.77 5.69 14.12
N GLY A 17 2.50 6.43 13.31
CA GLY A 17 3.32 7.52 13.79
C GLY A 17 2.49 8.58 14.53
N GLU A 18 3.14 9.35 15.39
CA GLU A 18 2.49 10.42 16.15
C GLU A 18 1.75 11.39 15.22
N GLN A 19 0.55 11.80 15.63
CA GLN A 19 -0.30 12.77 14.93
C GLN A 19 -0.49 14.01 15.81
N PRO A 20 0.57 14.76 16.12
CA PRO A 20 0.46 15.93 16.99
C PRO A 20 -0.37 17.02 16.30
N ASN A 21 -1.33 17.58 17.04
CA ASN A 21 -2.16 18.67 16.58
C ASN A 21 -1.73 19.99 17.25
N GLN A 22 -0.53 20.45 16.95
CA GLN A 22 0.02 21.69 17.50
C GLN A 22 0.19 22.74 16.40
N ILE A 23 -0.28 23.96 16.67
CA ILE A 23 -0.14 25.08 15.73
C ILE A 23 1.34 25.40 15.53
N GLY A 24 1.78 25.49 14.28
CA GLY A 24 3.15 25.86 13.91
C GLY A 24 4.14 24.69 13.91
N MET A 25 3.70 23.46 14.16
CA MET A 25 4.57 22.27 14.04
C MET A 25 4.83 21.93 12.57
N ILE A 26 6.10 21.64 12.26
CA ILE A 26 6.49 21.10 10.95
C ILE A 26 6.39 19.58 11.02
N LYS A 27 5.42 19.00 10.32
CA LYS A 27 5.21 17.55 10.24
C LYS A 27 6.09 16.96 9.13
N LEU A 28 6.98 16.04 9.51
CA LEU A 28 7.90 15.38 8.59
C LEU A 28 7.72 13.84 8.56
N ASN A 29 6.71 13.32 9.28
CA ASN A 29 6.38 11.90 9.29
C ASN A 29 5.25 11.59 8.28
N THR A 30 4.99 10.29 8.05
CA THR A 30 3.92 9.75 7.21
C THR A 30 3.97 10.10 5.72
N ASN A 31 5.05 10.73 5.24
CA ASN A 31 5.28 11.06 3.82
C ASN A 31 4.12 11.82 3.15
N GLU A 32 3.43 12.68 3.90
CA GLU A 32 2.35 13.50 3.35
C GLU A 32 2.90 14.52 2.35
N ASN A 33 2.22 14.63 1.21
CA ASN A 33 2.60 15.63 0.21
C ASN A 33 2.24 17.04 0.73
N PRO A 34 3.21 17.98 0.86
CA PRO A 34 2.96 19.32 1.34
C PRO A 34 2.24 20.21 0.31
N TYR A 35 2.15 19.78 -0.93
CA TYR A 35 1.52 20.54 -2.01
C TYR A 35 0.07 20.13 -2.20
N PRO A 36 -0.82 21.07 -2.53
CA PRO A 36 -2.21 20.74 -2.87
C PRO A 36 -2.27 19.93 -4.17
N PRO A 37 -3.40 19.25 -4.44
CA PRO A 37 -3.63 18.59 -5.71
C PRO A 37 -3.49 19.55 -6.90
N ALA A 38 -3.21 19.00 -8.07
CA ALA A 38 -3.12 19.76 -9.31
C ALA A 38 -4.39 20.59 -9.58
N PRO A 39 -4.27 21.75 -10.25
CA PRO A 39 -5.43 22.50 -10.70
C PRO A 39 -6.39 21.61 -11.50
N GLY A 40 -7.69 21.78 -11.30
CA GLY A 40 -8.73 20.98 -11.96
C GLY A 40 -9.18 19.73 -11.20
N VAL A 41 -8.41 19.23 -10.24
CA VAL A 41 -8.83 18.07 -9.43
C VAL A 41 -10.11 18.35 -8.65
N GLN A 42 -10.21 19.54 -8.06
CA GLN A 42 -11.40 19.94 -7.31
C GLN A 42 -12.64 20.04 -8.20
N GLU A 43 -12.50 20.59 -9.41
CA GLU A 43 -13.56 20.66 -10.40
C GLU A 43 -13.97 19.29 -10.88
N ALA A 44 -13.01 18.41 -11.14
CA ALA A 44 -13.29 17.01 -11.52
C ALA A 44 -14.10 16.29 -10.44
N ILE A 45 -13.72 16.44 -9.15
CA ILE A 45 -14.47 15.86 -8.03
C ILE A 45 -15.89 16.43 -7.97
N LYS A 46 -16.08 17.75 -8.12
CA LYS A 46 -17.39 18.39 -8.10
C LYS A 46 -18.28 17.98 -9.29
N SER A 47 -17.69 17.59 -10.41
CA SER A 47 -18.40 17.17 -11.61
C SER A 47 -18.85 15.70 -11.58
N LEU A 48 -18.50 14.95 -10.53
CA LEU A 48 -18.93 13.56 -10.39
C LEU A 48 -20.46 13.48 -10.31
N ASP A 49 -21.01 12.63 -11.16
CA ASP A 49 -22.44 12.35 -11.14
C ASP A 49 -22.75 11.37 -10.00
N ASP A 50 -23.39 11.88 -8.94
CA ASP A 50 -23.77 11.10 -7.76
C ASP A 50 -24.66 9.89 -8.08
N LYS A 51 -25.45 9.97 -9.15
CA LYS A 51 -26.31 8.87 -9.63
C LYS A 51 -25.48 7.67 -10.12
N LYS A 52 -24.27 7.90 -10.58
CA LYS A 52 -23.35 6.84 -11.01
C LYS A 52 -22.72 6.09 -9.83
N MET A 53 -22.64 6.71 -8.64
CA MET A 53 -22.04 6.08 -7.46
C MET A 53 -22.76 4.82 -6.99
N ARG A 54 -24.03 4.60 -7.39
CA ARG A 54 -24.80 3.37 -7.15
C ARG A 54 -24.47 2.22 -8.08
N LEU A 55 -23.69 2.47 -9.12
CA LEU A 55 -23.30 1.47 -10.11
C LEU A 55 -21.96 0.85 -9.74
N TYR A 56 -21.72 -0.37 -10.20
CA TYR A 56 -20.38 -0.95 -10.09
C TYR A 56 -19.37 -0.11 -10.87
N PRO A 57 -18.20 0.15 -10.28
CA PRO A 57 -17.11 0.78 -11.01
C PRO A 57 -16.56 -0.15 -12.08
N ASP A 58 -15.75 0.40 -12.97
CA ASP A 58 -14.94 -0.40 -13.88
C ASP A 58 -13.98 -1.30 -13.08
N PRO A 59 -14.07 -2.65 -13.18
CA PRO A 59 -13.28 -3.56 -12.37
C PRO A 59 -11.79 -3.52 -12.71
N THR A 60 -11.42 -3.01 -13.88
CA THR A 60 -10.05 -2.91 -14.37
C THR A 60 -9.47 -1.52 -14.19
N ALA A 61 -10.28 -0.53 -13.79
CA ALA A 61 -9.89 0.89 -13.75
C ALA A 61 -9.22 1.36 -15.05
N ASP A 62 -9.76 0.94 -16.20
CA ASP A 62 -9.10 1.06 -17.52
C ASP A 62 -8.70 2.51 -17.86
N LEU A 63 -9.52 3.49 -17.48
CA LEU A 63 -9.19 4.89 -17.68
C LEU A 63 -7.89 5.27 -16.95
N LEU A 64 -7.77 4.93 -15.66
CA LEU A 64 -6.59 5.24 -14.86
C LEU A 64 -5.37 4.46 -15.36
N VAL A 65 -5.53 3.17 -15.65
CA VAL A 65 -4.46 2.32 -16.18
C VAL A 65 -3.95 2.86 -17.51
N SER A 66 -4.85 3.31 -18.39
CA SER A 66 -4.47 3.91 -19.68
C SER A 66 -3.64 5.18 -19.52
N GLU A 67 -4.10 6.09 -18.67
CA GLU A 67 -3.38 7.36 -18.43
C GLU A 67 -2.02 7.12 -17.75
N LEU A 68 -1.91 6.14 -16.84
CA LEU A 68 -0.64 5.77 -16.24
C LEU A 68 0.30 5.11 -17.25
N ALA A 69 -0.22 4.25 -18.14
CA ALA A 69 0.55 3.62 -19.20
C ALA A 69 1.16 4.67 -20.13
N ASP A 70 0.36 5.61 -20.58
CA ASP A 70 0.82 6.72 -21.42
C ASP A 70 1.86 7.59 -20.71
N PHE A 71 1.60 7.93 -19.43
CA PHE A 71 2.50 8.77 -18.65
C PHE A 71 3.86 8.13 -18.39
N TYR A 72 3.90 6.84 -18.09
CA TYR A 72 5.13 6.11 -17.79
C TYR A 72 5.76 5.43 -19.02
N HIS A 73 5.11 5.51 -20.18
CA HIS A 73 5.53 4.84 -21.42
C HIS A 73 5.65 3.32 -21.26
N LEU A 74 4.62 2.73 -20.64
CA LEU A 74 4.48 1.31 -20.38
C LEU A 74 3.27 0.74 -21.12
N ASP A 75 3.22 -0.58 -21.23
CA ASP A 75 2.00 -1.27 -21.66
C ASP A 75 1.01 -1.38 -20.50
N LYS A 76 -0.29 -1.42 -20.81
CA LYS A 76 -1.35 -1.51 -19.77
C LYS A 76 -1.23 -2.75 -18.90
N ASP A 77 -0.74 -3.85 -19.43
CA ASP A 77 -0.53 -5.11 -18.71
C ASP A 77 0.65 -5.07 -17.73
N GLN A 78 1.47 -4.02 -17.77
CA GLN A 78 2.55 -3.76 -16.83
C GLN A 78 2.10 -2.89 -15.63
N ILE A 79 0.83 -2.52 -15.56
CA ILE A 79 0.29 -1.62 -14.53
C ILE A 79 -0.79 -2.32 -13.73
N PHE A 80 -0.61 -2.32 -12.43
CA PHE A 80 -1.62 -2.73 -11.47
C PHE A 80 -1.96 -1.58 -10.53
N VAL A 81 -3.24 -1.32 -10.34
CA VAL A 81 -3.75 -0.26 -9.46
C VAL A 81 -4.57 -0.87 -8.33
N GLY A 82 -4.47 -0.27 -7.14
CA GLY A 82 -5.20 -0.67 -5.95
C GLY A 82 -5.58 0.53 -5.08
N VAL A 83 -6.21 0.26 -3.94
CA VAL A 83 -6.66 1.30 -3.00
C VAL A 83 -5.48 1.69 -2.08
N GLY A 84 -4.48 2.36 -2.67
CA GLY A 84 -3.25 2.75 -1.99
C GLY A 84 -2.17 1.66 -2.02
N SER A 85 -0.95 2.06 -1.61
CA SER A 85 0.23 1.19 -1.65
C SER A 85 0.11 -0.04 -0.75
N ASP A 86 -0.57 0.08 0.38
CA ASP A 86 -0.73 -1.04 1.32
C ASP A 86 -1.56 -2.17 0.72
N ASP A 87 -2.65 -1.83 0.02
CA ASP A 87 -3.47 -2.81 -0.68
C ASP A 87 -2.67 -3.51 -1.79
N VAL A 88 -1.94 -2.74 -2.61
CA VAL A 88 -1.09 -3.28 -3.66
C VAL A 88 0.00 -4.18 -3.09
N LEU A 89 0.66 -3.77 -2.01
CA LEU A 89 1.67 -4.59 -1.33
C LEU A 89 1.06 -5.88 -0.76
N ALA A 90 -0.10 -5.81 -0.11
CA ALA A 90 -0.80 -6.99 0.38
C ALA A 90 -1.08 -7.99 -0.75
N MET A 91 -1.54 -7.51 -1.91
CA MET A 91 -1.75 -8.33 -3.10
C MET A 91 -0.43 -8.94 -3.62
N CYS A 92 0.67 -8.18 -3.60
CA CYS A 92 1.99 -8.69 -3.97
C CYS A 92 2.46 -9.81 -3.04
N PHE A 93 2.34 -9.62 -1.71
CA PHE A 93 2.69 -10.64 -0.74
C PHE A 93 1.86 -11.91 -0.92
N LEU A 94 0.57 -11.76 -1.15
CA LEU A 94 -0.34 -12.87 -1.34
C LEU A 94 -0.05 -13.66 -2.64
N THR A 95 0.32 -12.96 -3.71
CA THR A 95 0.44 -13.52 -5.05
C THR A 95 1.83 -14.07 -5.34
N PHE A 96 2.88 -13.31 -4.98
CA PHE A 96 4.24 -13.62 -5.40
C PHE A 96 5.11 -14.21 -4.29
N PHE A 97 4.83 -13.88 -3.03
CA PHE A 97 5.71 -14.21 -1.91
C PHE A 97 5.13 -15.25 -0.94
N ASN A 98 3.87 -15.63 -1.09
CA ASN A 98 3.20 -16.61 -0.24
C ASN A 98 3.69 -18.04 -0.51
N SER A 99 4.89 -18.37 0.00
CA SER A 99 5.55 -19.66 -0.19
C SER A 99 6.36 -20.05 1.06
N GLU A 100 6.92 -21.25 1.05
CA GLU A 100 7.85 -21.76 2.07
C GLU A 100 9.26 -21.13 1.98
N ARG A 101 9.53 -20.37 0.93
CA ARG A 101 10.82 -19.70 0.75
C ARG A 101 10.84 -18.38 1.51
N PRO A 102 11.92 -18.07 2.26
CA PRO A 102 12.03 -16.81 2.94
C PRO A 102 12.14 -15.65 1.95
N ILE A 103 11.52 -14.54 2.32
CA ILE A 103 11.72 -13.25 1.69
C ILE A 103 12.74 -12.44 2.49
N PHE A 104 13.39 -11.48 1.84
CA PHE A 104 14.43 -10.64 2.43
C PHE A 104 14.04 -9.17 2.29
N PHE A 105 14.21 -8.43 3.36
CA PHE A 105 14.06 -6.98 3.35
C PHE A 105 14.99 -6.32 4.38
N PRO A 106 15.34 -5.03 4.24
CA PRO A 106 16.16 -4.33 5.21
C PRO A 106 15.52 -4.28 6.60
N ASP A 107 16.35 -4.29 7.65
CA ASP A 107 15.92 -4.11 9.04
C ASP A 107 15.30 -2.72 9.29
N ILE A 108 15.73 -1.71 8.52
CA ILE A 108 15.14 -0.38 8.49
C ILE A 108 14.40 -0.21 7.17
N THR A 109 13.10 -0.42 7.18
CA THR A 109 12.25 -0.43 5.99
C THR A 109 10.82 -0.01 6.31
N TYR A 110 9.92 -0.19 5.34
CA TYR A 110 8.50 0.06 5.53
C TYR A 110 7.90 -0.95 6.52
N SER A 111 7.29 -0.43 7.57
CA SER A 111 6.86 -1.18 8.77
C SER A 111 5.69 -2.14 8.55
N PHE A 112 5.21 -2.31 7.32
CA PHE A 112 4.19 -3.31 6.99
C PHE A 112 4.75 -4.60 6.38
N TYR A 113 6.05 -4.67 6.05
CA TYR A 113 6.59 -5.87 5.42
C TYR A 113 6.57 -7.07 6.37
N ASP A 114 6.99 -6.91 7.60
CA ASP A 114 6.91 -7.93 8.64
C ASP A 114 5.45 -8.26 9.00
N VAL A 115 4.57 -7.25 9.06
CA VAL A 115 3.13 -7.45 9.33
C VAL A 115 2.49 -8.34 8.26
N TRP A 116 2.76 -8.10 6.98
CA TRP A 116 2.24 -8.94 5.89
C TRP A 116 2.86 -10.34 5.93
N ALA A 117 4.17 -10.45 6.16
CA ALA A 117 4.85 -11.74 6.26
C ALA A 117 4.27 -12.58 7.41
N ASP A 118 4.10 -12.01 8.60
CA ASP A 118 3.52 -12.70 9.76
C ASP A 118 2.05 -13.08 9.52
N MET A 119 1.25 -12.18 8.95
CA MET A 119 -0.15 -12.44 8.67
C MET A 119 -0.34 -13.60 7.69
N LEU A 120 0.52 -13.70 6.70
CA LEU A 120 0.48 -14.74 5.67
C LEU A 120 1.34 -15.97 6.03
N ARG A 121 2.09 -15.92 7.15
CA ARG A 121 3.06 -16.96 7.57
C ARG A 121 4.17 -17.19 6.54
N ILE A 122 4.60 -16.14 5.90
CA ILE A 122 5.74 -16.18 4.99
C ILE A 122 7.01 -16.08 5.84
N PRO A 123 7.96 -17.03 5.73
CA PRO A 123 9.24 -16.89 6.39
C PRO A 123 10.00 -15.69 5.85
N TYR A 124 10.68 -14.96 6.73
CA TYR A 124 11.48 -13.81 6.31
C TYR A 124 12.77 -13.67 7.12
N GLU A 125 13.74 -13.02 6.51
CA GLU A 125 15.00 -12.63 7.15
C GLU A 125 15.27 -11.15 6.88
N THR A 126 15.79 -10.45 7.88
CA THR A 126 16.16 -9.05 7.73
C THR A 126 17.65 -8.90 7.43
N CYS A 127 17.97 -8.01 6.51
CA CYS A 127 19.34 -7.63 6.18
C CYS A 127 19.68 -6.31 6.87
N LEU A 128 20.83 -6.25 7.51
CA LEU A 128 21.29 -5.01 8.15
C LEU A 128 21.60 -3.95 7.07
N LEU A 129 20.85 -2.86 7.07
CA LEU A 129 20.99 -1.80 6.06
C LEU A 129 22.39 -1.18 6.04
N TYR A 130 23.00 -0.97 7.22
CA TYR A 130 24.30 -0.32 7.34
C TYR A 130 25.52 -1.24 7.22
N THR A 131 25.31 -2.55 7.19
CA THR A 131 26.41 -3.53 7.08
C THR A 131 26.34 -4.34 5.81
N SER A 132 25.30 -4.15 5.01
CA SER A 132 25.16 -4.79 3.70
C SER A 132 26.16 -4.15 2.74
N PRO A 133 27.08 -4.91 2.10
CA PRO A 133 27.94 -4.35 1.09
C PRO A 133 27.08 -3.87 -0.08
N SER A 134 27.13 -2.59 -0.35
CA SER A 134 26.49 -1.98 -1.52
C SER A 134 27.21 -2.34 -2.81
#